data_377df5ba2d30098499b31f949f5a7d50
#
_entry.id   377df5ba2d30098499b31f949f5a7d50
#
_cell.length_a   1.000
_cell.length_b   1.000
_cell.length_c   1.000
_cell.angle_alpha   90.00
_cell.angle_beta   90.00
_cell.angle_gamma   90.00
#
_symmetry.space_group_name_H-M   'P 1'
#
loop_
_entity.id
_entity.type
_entity.pdbx_description
1 polymer ?
#
loop_
_entity_poly.entity_id
_entity_poly.type
_entity_poly.pdbx_seq_one_letter_code
_entity_poly.pdbx_strand_id
1 'polypeptide(L)'
;MDDVIPVPFALDQTHEEFPDKFLFYTEACNGDKPWDTEKVMLGDWHRGEKYIHNIIEDLNHWVTGWTDWNLVLDLQGGPNWAGNFVDAPIIVEPEAGVFYKQPMYYALGHISRFLIPRSIRIGMTKDYDSIEAVAFKRPDDLIAVIILNRYKLTITKNMYQF
;
A
#
# COMPACT_ATOMS: atom_id res chain seq x y z
N MET A 1 -1.33 17.98 14.81
CA MET A 1 -0.44 18.17 13.66
C MET A 1 -0.88 17.14 12.67
N ASP A 2 -1.64 17.57 11.69
CA ASP A 2 -2.07 16.68 10.65
C ASP A 2 -0.83 16.17 9.94
N ASP A 3 -0.71 14.85 9.82
CA ASP A 3 0.34 14.27 9.02
C ASP A 3 0.28 14.90 7.64
N VAL A 4 1.32 15.61 7.28
CA VAL A 4 1.51 16.04 5.90
C VAL A 4 1.87 14.77 5.12
N ILE A 5 0.85 13.96 4.82
CA ILE A 5 0.95 13.03 3.72
C ILE A 5 1.29 13.94 2.53
N PRO A 6 2.38 13.72 1.81
CA PRO A 6 2.67 14.51 0.61
C PRO A 6 1.41 14.52 -0.23
N VAL A 7 0.83 15.70 -0.42
CA VAL A 7 -0.39 15.82 -1.23
C VAL A 7 -0.01 15.29 -2.62
N PRO A 8 -0.80 14.43 -3.27
CA PRO A 8 -0.43 13.80 -4.55
C PRO A 8 0.13 14.77 -5.59
N PHE A 9 -0.39 15.99 -5.64
CA PHE A 9 0.14 17.03 -6.54
C PHE A 9 1.59 17.42 -6.27
N ALA A 10 2.11 17.26 -5.04
CA ALA A 10 3.52 17.55 -4.74
C ALA A 10 4.45 16.50 -5.38
N LEU A 11 3.98 15.26 -5.53
CA LEU A 11 4.70 14.22 -6.27
C LEU A 11 4.76 14.55 -7.77
N ASP A 12 3.64 14.97 -8.35
CA ASP A 12 3.57 15.40 -9.75
C ASP A 12 4.50 16.60 -9.99
N GLN A 13 4.44 17.61 -9.14
CA GLN A 13 5.28 18.79 -9.22
C GLN A 13 6.79 18.46 -9.11
N THR A 14 7.14 17.54 -8.20
CA THR A 14 8.51 17.07 -8.06
C THR A 14 8.97 16.33 -9.31
N HIS A 15 8.12 15.51 -9.90
CA HIS A 15 8.45 14.82 -11.15
C HIS A 15 8.58 15.78 -12.33
N GLU A 16 7.73 16.78 -12.43
CA GLU A 16 7.81 17.82 -13.48
C GLU A 16 9.12 18.63 -13.39
N GLU A 17 9.57 18.95 -12.16
CA GLU A 17 10.81 19.67 -11.94
C GLU A 17 12.07 18.81 -12.16
N PHE A 18 11.97 17.50 -11.85
CA PHE A 18 13.08 16.55 -11.94
C PHE A 18 12.70 15.28 -12.74
N PRO A 19 12.39 15.39 -14.05
CA PRO A 19 11.81 14.29 -14.83
C PRO A 19 12.77 13.11 -15.07
N ASP A 20 14.07 13.31 -14.86
CA ASP A 20 15.12 12.29 -14.95
C ASP A 20 15.35 11.52 -13.64
N LYS A 21 14.65 11.90 -12.57
CA LYS A 21 14.73 11.24 -11.26
C LYS A 21 13.54 10.33 -11.04
N PHE A 22 13.77 9.23 -10.30
CA PHE A 22 12.69 8.40 -9.80
C PHE A 22 12.26 8.85 -8.41
N LEU A 23 10.99 8.69 -8.12
CA LEU A 23 10.42 8.89 -6.79
C LEU A 23 10.27 7.53 -6.11
N PHE A 24 10.59 7.47 -4.83
CA PHE A 24 10.52 6.23 -4.05
C PHE A 24 9.96 6.49 -2.66
N TYR A 25 8.91 5.78 -2.30
CA TYR A 25 8.35 5.82 -0.95
C TYR A 25 9.16 4.90 -0.05
N THR A 26 9.88 5.48 0.90
CA THR A 26 10.96 4.79 1.62
C THR A 26 10.54 4.11 2.90
N GLU A 27 9.40 4.49 3.48
CA GLU A 27 8.91 3.93 4.75
C GLU A 27 7.41 4.17 4.93
N ALA A 28 6.69 3.12 5.30
CA ALA A 28 5.35 3.19 5.85
C ALA A 28 5.25 2.31 7.10
N CYS A 29 4.34 2.63 8.00
CA CYS A 29 3.95 1.74 9.08
C CYS A 29 2.55 2.08 9.61
N ASN A 30 2.02 1.20 10.45
CA ASN A 30 0.80 1.42 11.22
C ASN A 30 1.11 1.26 12.71
N GLY A 31 0.33 1.87 13.60
CA GLY A 31 0.57 1.84 15.04
C GLY A 31 1.66 2.81 15.51
N ASP A 32 2.16 3.68 14.61
CA ASP A 32 3.27 4.61 14.86
C ASP A 32 2.82 5.90 15.55
N LYS A 33 1.55 6.24 15.48
CA LYS A 33 1.06 7.51 15.99
C LYS A 33 1.02 7.54 17.51
N PRO A 34 1.27 8.70 18.14
CA PRO A 34 1.20 8.84 19.60
C PRO A 34 -0.17 8.51 20.21
N TRP A 35 -1.22 8.63 19.42
CA TRP A 35 -2.60 8.31 19.82
C TRP A 35 -3.01 6.87 19.56
N ASP A 36 -2.16 6.08 18.87
CA ASP A 36 -2.40 4.64 18.68
C ASP A 36 -2.13 3.92 20.00
N THR A 37 -3.20 3.64 20.74
CA THR A 37 -3.12 2.94 22.03
C THR A 37 -2.76 1.47 21.86
N GLU A 38 -3.21 0.85 20.77
CA GLU A 38 -2.90 -0.51 20.38
C GLU A 38 -1.92 -0.50 19.21
N LYS A 39 -0.68 -0.91 19.45
CA LYS A 39 0.37 -0.91 18.46
C LYS A 39 0.12 -1.98 17.39
N VAL A 40 -0.21 -3.20 17.80
CA VAL A 40 -0.59 -4.31 16.92
C VAL A 40 -2.09 -4.54 17.03
N MET A 41 -2.79 -4.57 15.89
CA MET A 41 -4.22 -4.84 15.83
C MET A 41 -4.47 -6.01 14.86
N LEU A 42 -4.55 -7.23 15.44
CA LEU A 42 -4.70 -8.44 14.63
C LEU A 42 -5.97 -8.41 13.78
N GLY A 43 -5.80 -8.54 12.47
CA GLY A 43 -6.88 -8.63 11.51
C GLY A 43 -7.58 -7.30 11.21
N ASP A 44 -7.03 -6.16 11.62
CA ASP A 44 -7.61 -4.85 11.32
C ASP A 44 -7.56 -4.57 9.81
N TRP A 45 -8.73 -4.66 9.18
CA TRP A 45 -8.88 -4.44 7.74
C TRP A 45 -8.54 -3.00 7.33
N HIS A 46 -8.84 -2.02 8.17
CA HIS A 46 -8.58 -0.62 7.86
C HIS A 46 -7.09 -0.33 7.65
N ARG A 47 -6.22 -0.98 8.43
CA ARG A 47 -4.76 -0.87 8.24
C ARG A 47 -4.30 -1.42 6.89
N GLY A 48 -4.89 -2.52 6.42
CA GLY A 48 -4.62 -3.05 5.08
C GLY A 48 -5.19 -2.17 3.97
N GLU A 49 -6.40 -1.65 4.16
CA GLU A 49 -7.04 -0.72 3.22
C GLU A 49 -6.23 0.58 3.06
N LYS A 50 -5.71 1.11 4.18
CA LYS A 50 -4.82 2.28 4.16
C LYS A 50 -3.56 2.03 3.31
N TYR A 51 -2.96 0.84 3.40
CA TYR A 51 -1.77 0.51 2.61
C TYR A 51 -2.08 0.46 1.11
N ILE A 52 -3.12 -0.28 0.70
CA ILE A 52 -3.44 -0.39 -0.71
C ILE A 52 -3.86 0.94 -1.33
N HIS A 53 -4.60 1.79 -0.56
CA HIS A 53 -4.94 3.15 -0.95
C HIS A 53 -3.68 3.99 -1.20
N ASN A 54 -2.78 4.05 -0.23
CA ASN A 54 -1.54 4.83 -0.34
C ASN A 54 -0.67 4.35 -1.52
N ILE A 55 -0.53 3.02 -1.70
CA ILE A 55 0.26 2.49 -2.82
C ILE A 55 -0.38 2.86 -4.17
N ILE A 56 -1.71 2.75 -4.33
CA ILE A 56 -2.39 3.13 -5.58
C ILE A 56 -2.22 4.63 -5.85
N GLU A 57 -2.36 5.46 -4.84
CA GLU A 57 -2.17 6.90 -4.94
C GLU A 57 -0.75 7.22 -5.40
N ASP A 58 0.26 6.73 -4.69
CA ASP A 58 1.67 6.94 -5.01
C ASP A 58 2.05 6.47 -6.42
N LEU A 59 1.59 5.27 -6.81
CA LEU A 59 1.84 4.73 -8.14
C LEU A 59 1.16 5.54 -9.26
N ASN A 60 0.04 6.20 -8.99
CA ASN A 60 -0.59 7.13 -9.93
C ASN A 60 0.18 8.45 -10.04
N HIS A 61 1.01 8.78 -9.04
CA HIS A 61 1.77 10.04 -8.95
C HIS A 61 3.30 9.82 -9.03
N TRP A 62 3.73 9.00 -10.00
CA TRP A 62 5.13 8.81 -10.42
C TRP A 62 6.04 8.06 -9.44
N VAL A 63 5.52 7.59 -8.31
CA VAL A 63 6.30 6.75 -7.40
C VAL A 63 6.59 5.40 -8.07
N THR A 64 7.85 4.97 -8.05
CA THR A 64 8.32 3.76 -8.73
C THR A 64 8.54 2.57 -7.80
N GLY A 65 8.42 2.78 -6.50
CA GLY A 65 8.53 1.73 -5.50
C GLY A 65 8.05 2.21 -4.13
N TRP A 66 7.59 1.26 -3.32
CA TRP A 66 7.01 1.51 -2.02
C TRP A 66 7.56 0.52 -1.00
N THR A 67 7.94 0.99 0.18
CA THR A 67 8.59 0.18 1.21
C THR A 67 7.86 0.32 2.54
N ASP A 68 7.60 -0.82 3.16
CA ASP A 68 7.13 -0.90 4.55
C ASP A 68 8.31 -0.87 5.53
N TRP A 69 8.03 -0.61 6.81
CA TRP A 69 9.04 -0.58 7.86
C TRP A 69 9.52 -1.98 8.24
N ASN A 70 8.74 -2.72 9.03
CA ASN A 70 9.09 -4.08 9.44
C ASN A 70 8.18 -5.10 8.77
N LEU A 71 8.74 -6.16 8.22
CA LEU A 71 7.97 -7.26 7.64
C LEU A 71 7.32 -8.14 8.71
N VAL A 72 8.04 -8.40 9.80
CA VAL A 72 7.64 -9.34 10.86
C VAL A 72 7.94 -8.75 12.23
N LEU A 73 6.94 -8.73 13.11
CA LEU A 73 7.07 -8.33 14.51
C LEU A 73 6.30 -9.29 15.42
N ASP A 74 6.46 -9.18 16.74
CA ASP A 74 5.69 -9.91 17.72
C ASP A 74 4.34 -9.23 18.07
N LEU A 75 3.56 -9.84 18.94
CA LEU A 75 2.26 -9.31 19.40
C LEU A 75 2.34 -7.94 20.08
N GLN A 76 3.51 -7.52 20.54
CA GLN A 76 3.76 -6.22 21.16
C GLN A 76 4.23 -5.17 20.15
N GLY A 77 4.53 -5.60 18.92
CA GLY A 77 5.12 -4.72 17.89
C GLY A 77 6.64 -4.62 17.98
N GLY A 78 7.26 -5.62 18.58
CA GLY A 78 8.71 -5.75 18.75
C GLY A 78 9.30 -6.98 18.02
N PRO A 79 10.58 -7.26 18.25
CA PRO A 79 11.52 -6.50 19.09
C PRO A 79 11.92 -5.15 18.46
N ASN A 80 12.15 -4.15 19.32
CA ASN A 80 12.60 -2.83 18.87
C ASN A 80 13.53 -2.20 19.92
N TRP A 81 14.78 -1.94 19.53
CA TRP A 81 15.81 -1.42 20.44
C TRP A 81 15.56 0.06 20.82
N ALA A 82 14.84 0.82 20.00
CA ALA A 82 14.51 2.22 20.26
C ALA A 82 13.18 2.40 21.01
N GLY A 83 12.46 1.30 21.32
CA GLY A 83 11.15 1.36 21.96
C GLY A 83 10.01 1.86 21.05
N ASN A 84 10.26 1.93 19.75
CA ASN A 84 9.27 2.34 18.75
C ASN A 84 8.47 1.13 18.25
N PHE A 85 7.54 0.65 19.07
CA PHE A 85 6.68 -0.47 18.75
C PHE A 85 5.60 -0.06 17.74
N VAL A 86 5.40 -0.90 16.72
CA VAL A 86 4.46 -0.65 15.61
C VAL A 86 3.82 -1.97 15.14
N ASP A 87 2.89 -1.90 14.20
CA ASP A 87 2.33 -3.08 13.54
C ASP A 87 3.22 -3.55 12.38
N ALA A 88 2.98 -4.76 11.90
CA ALA A 88 3.68 -5.34 10.76
C ALA A 88 2.76 -6.23 9.91
N PRO A 89 3.08 -6.47 8.64
CA PRO A 89 2.34 -7.39 7.77
C PRO A 89 2.25 -8.82 8.29
N ILE A 90 3.23 -9.26 9.07
CA ILE A 90 3.25 -10.57 9.71
C ILE A 90 3.50 -10.37 11.20
N ILE A 91 2.65 -10.98 12.02
CA ILE A 91 2.82 -11.02 13.47
C ILE A 91 3.10 -12.44 13.90
N VAL A 92 4.15 -12.64 14.70
CA VAL A 92 4.53 -13.94 15.25
C VAL A 92 4.16 -14.05 16.72
N GLU A 93 3.74 -15.24 17.12
CA GLU A 93 3.50 -15.62 18.50
C GLU A 93 4.33 -16.90 18.80
N PRO A 94 5.60 -16.73 19.17
CA PRO A 94 6.54 -17.86 19.28
C PRO A 94 6.11 -18.90 20.31
N GLU A 95 5.52 -18.48 21.43
CA GLU A 95 5.08 -19.37 22.50
C GLU A 95 3.94 -20.30 22.07
N ALA A 96 3.06 -19.81 21.18
CA ALA A 96 1.99 -20.60 20.59
C ALA A 96 2.43 -21.37 19.32
N GLY A 97 3.64 -21.06 18.78
CA GLY A 97 4.17 -21.66 17.56
C GLY A 97 3.37 -21.27 16.31
N VAL A 98 2.78 -20.05 16.30
CA VAL A 98 1.93 -19.59 15.20
C VAL A 98 2.39 -18.23 14.67
N PHE A 99 1.92 -17.86 13.48
CA PHE A 99 2.05 -16.52 12.94
C PHE A 99 0.75 -16.11 12.25
N TYR A 100 0.52 -14.81 12.20
CA TYR A 100 -0.65 -14.19 11.60
C TYR A 100 -0.24 -13.34 10.40
N LYS A 101 -0.88 -13.58 9.26
CA LYS A 101 -0.79 -12.69 8.10
C LYS A 101 -1.84 -11.60 8.27
N GLN A 102 -1.40 -10.39 8.50
CA GLN A 102 -2.26 -9.23 8.66
C GLN A 102 -2.90 -8.77 7.32
N PRO A 103 -3.96 -7.96 7.33
CA PRO A 103 -4.49 -7.36 6.10
C PRO A 103 -3.44 -6.62 5.27
N MET A 104 -2.43 -5.98 5.90
CA MET A 104 -1.30 -5.34 5.22
C MET A 104 -0.49 -6.33 4.37
N TYR A 105 -0.31 -7.58 4.84
CA TYR A 105 0.36 -8.62 4.07
C TYR A 105 -0.33 -8.88 2.72
N TYR A 106 -1.65 -8.94 2.74
CA TYR A 106 -2.43 -9.16 1.53
C TYR A 106 -2.46 -7.93 0.63
N ALA A 107 -2.53 -6.72 1.20
CA ALA A 107 -2.44 -5.47 0.47
C ALA A 107 -1.13 -5.37 -0.32
N LEU A 108 0.01 -5.61 0.34
CA LEU A 108 1.33 -5.65 -0.31
C LEU A 108 1.41 -6.76 -1.36
N GLY A 109 0.95 -7.97 -1.03
CA GLY A 109 0.94 -9.11 -1.94
C GLY A 109 0.08 -8.90 -3.17
N HIS A 110 -1.02 -8.15 -3.03
CA HIS A 110 -1.91 -7.80 -4.15
C HIS A 110 -1.21 -6.95 -5.21
N ILE A 111 -0.25 -6.13 -4.81
CA ILE A 111 0.58 -5.33 -5.71
C ILE A 111 1.81 -6.13 -6.17
N SER A 112 2.65 -6.55 -5.23
CA SER A 112 3.98 -7.07 -5.50
C SER A 112 3.99 -8.37 -6.33
N ARG A 113 2.93 -9.18 -6.22
CA ARG A 113 2.77 -10.41 -6.99
C ARG A 113 2.49 -10.16 -8.48
N PHE A 114 1.77 -9.09 -8.81
CA PHE A 114 1.27 -8.85 -10.16
C PHE A 114 2.02 -7.74 -10.90
N LEU A 115 2.61 -6.80 -10.18
CA LEU A 115 3.51 -5.79 -10.74
C LEU A 115 4.95 -6.29 -10.68
N ILE A 116 5.36 -6.92 -11.78
CA ILE A 116 6.75 -7.37 -11.91
C ILE A 116 7.67 -6.20 -12.28
N PRO A 117 8.97 -6.27 -11.94
CA PRO A 117 9.92 -5.22 -12.31
C PRO A 117 9.86 -4.84 -13.79
N ARG A 118 10.01 -3.55 -14.09
CA ARG A 118 9.91 -2.96 -15.44
C ARG A 118 8.48 -2.89 -16.01
N SER A 119 7.45 -3.10 -15.19
CA SER A 119 6.08 -2.75 -15.57
C SER A 119 5.97 -1.23 -15.74
N ILE A 120 5.30 -0.78 -16.79
CA ILE A 120 5.15 0.64 -17.13
C ILE A 120 3.71 1.05 -16.86
N ARG A 121 3.51 2.09 -16.04
CA ARG A 121 2.17 2.64 -15.79
C ARG A 121 1.56 3.14 -17.10
N ILE A 122 0.31 2.79 -17.32
CA ILE A 122 -0.50 3.25 -18.47
C ILE A 122 -1.68 4.07 -18.00
N GLY A 123 -2.14 4.96 -18.85
CA GLY A 123 -3.33 5.76 -18.57
C GLY A 123 -4.56 4.88 -18.43
N MET A 124 -5.41 5.21 -17.46
CA MET A 124 -6.70 4.55 -17.24
C MET A 124 -7.75 5.59 -16.88
N THR A 125 -8.94 5.45 -17.43
CA THR A 125 -10.12 6.22 -17.06
C THR A 125 -11.05 5.36 -16.22
N LYS A 126 -11.76 5.96 -15.29
CA LYS A 126 -12.75 5.30 -14.43
C LYS A 126 -14.03 6.11 -14.40
N ASP A 127 -15.17 5.43 -14.43
CA ASP A 127 -16.49 6.07 -14.42
C ASP A 127 -16.99 6.39 -13.00
N TYR A 128 -16.31 5.87 -11.98
CA TYR A 128 -16.72 6.00 -10.57
C TYR A 128 -15.59 6.50 -9.70
N ASP A 129 -15.80 7.63 -9.03
CA ASP A 129 -14.84 8.20 -8.07
C ASP A 129 -14.62 7.31 -6.83
N SER A 130 -15.59 6.44 -6.57
CA SER A 130 -15.54 5.47 -5.47
C SER A 130 -14.56 4.31 -5.67
N ILE A 131 -14.01 4.15 -6.86
CA ILE A 131 -13.02 3.13 -7.19
C ILE A 131 -11.66 3.80 -7.31
N GLU A 132 -10.69 3.31 -6.57
CA GLU A 132 -9.30 3.64 -6.78
C GLU A 132 -8.65 2.54 -7.63
N ALA A 133 -7.87 2.94 -8.62
CA ALA A 133 -7.26 1.97 -9.49
C ALA A 133 -6.01 2.50 -10.18
N VAL A 134 -5.13 1.59 -10.58
CA VAL A 134 -3.94 1.88 -11.38
C VAL A 134 -3.69 0.73 -12.36
N ALA A 135 -3.22 1.03 -13.55
CA ALA A 135 -2.97 0.05 -14.60
C ALA A 135 -1.53 0.10 -15.12
N PHE A 136 -0.99 -1.07 -15.45
CA PHE A 136 0.38 -1.23 -15.94
C PHE A 136 0.43 -2.18 -17.13
N LYS A 137 1.24 -1.83 -18.11
CA LYS A 137 1.75 -2.77 -19.11
C LYS A 137 2.99 -3.46 -18.54
N ARG A 138 2.94 -4.78 -18.46
CA ARG A 138 4.03 -5.62 -17.97
C ARG A 138 5.00 -5.96 -19.10
N PRO A 139 6.27 -6.33 -18.78
CA PRO A 139 7.25 -6.73 -19.80
C PRO A 139 6.93 -8.05 -20.50
N ASP A 140 5.98 -8.85 -19.99
CA ASP A 140 5.45 -10.06 -20.62
C ASP A 140 4.21 -9.79 -21.49
N ASP A 141 3.99 -8.52 -21.87
CA ASP A 141 2.87 -7.99 -22.65
C ASP A 141 1.47 -8.13 -22.01
N LEU A 142 1.38 -8.59 -20.78
CA LEU A 142 0.12 -8.58 -20.03
C LEU A 142 -0.17 -7.21 -19.46
N ILE A 143 -1.46 -6.93 -19.26
CA ILE A 143 -1.93 -5.75 -18.53
C ILE A 143 -2.29 -6.18 -17.10
N ALA A 144 -1.70 -5.50 -16.13
CA ALA A 144 -2.09 -5.61 -14.73
C ALA A 144 -2.95 -4.42 -14.34
N VAL A 145 -4.13 -4.67 -13.81
CA VAL A 145 -5.02 -3.65 -13.25
C VAL A 145 -5.23 -3.95 -11.78
N ILE A 146 -4.92 -2.97 -10.94
CA ILE A 146 -5.12 -3.04 -9.50
C ILE A 146 -6.31 -2.16 -9.17
N ILE A 147 -7.26 -2.70 -8.43
CA ILE A 147 -8.51 -2.03 -8.10
C ILE A 147 -8.76 -2.14 -6.60
N LEU A 148 -9.04 -1.00 -5.97
CA LEU A 148 -9.54 -0.92 -4.61
C LEU A 148 -10.96 -0.37 -4.62
N ASN A 149 -11.91 -1.16 -4.10
CA ASN A 149 -13.28 -0.73 -3.86
C ASN A 149 -13.46 -0.49 -2.35
N ARG A 150 -13.59 0.75 -1.95
CA ARG A 150 -13.79 1.15 -0.54
C ARG A 150 -15.27 1.23 -0.15
N TYR A 151 -16.16 0.97 -1.08
CA TYR A 151 -17.59 1.05 -0.83
C TYR A 151 -18.19 -0.32 -0.45
N LYS A 152 -19.16 -0.30 0.45
CA LYS A 152 -19.92 -1.50 0.85
C LYS A 152 -20.88 -2.01 -0.22
N LEU A 153 -20.99 -1.32 -1.36
CA LEU A 153 -21.87 -1.71 -2.47
C LEU A 153 -21.15 -2.65 -3.43
N THR A 154 -21.77 -3.77 -3.75
CA THR A 154 -21.28 -4.67 -4.79
C THR A 154 -21.42 -3.97 -6.15
N ILE A 155 -20.30 -3.75 -6.82
CA ILE A 155 -20.30 -3.20 -8.18
C ILE A 155 -20.51 -4.38 -9.14
N THR A 156 -21.73 -4.52 -9.64
CA THR A 156 -22.14 -5.58 -10.59
C THR A 156 -22.16 -5.08 -12.02
N LYS A 157 -21.16 -4.37 -12.50
CA LYS A 157 -21.11 -3.97 -13.90
C LYS A 157 -19.94 -4.65 -14.61
N ASN A 158 -20.18 -5.10 -15.83
CA ASN A 158 -19.12 -5.63 -16.70
C ASN A 158 -18.07 -4.54 -16.93
N MET A 159 -16.97 -4.58 -16.17
CA MET A 159 -15.89 -3.60 -16.24
C MET A 159 -14.85 -3.91 -17.33
N TYR A 160 -15.19 -4.77 -18.28
CA TYR A 160 -14.24 -5.21 -19.32
C TYR A 160 -14.73 -4.76 -20.69
N GLN A 161 -14.42 -3.52 -21.05
CA GLN A 161 -14.19 -3.13 -22.43
C GLN A 161 -12.73 -2.68 -22.50
N PHE A 162 -11.89 -3.53 -23.05
CA PHE A 162 -10.51 -3.22 -23.41
C PHE A 162 -10.47 -2.71 -24.84
#